data_3cab9d3e7434c23fddbf778de8a184d6
#
_entry.id   3cab9d3e7434c23fddbf778de8a184d6
#
_cell.length_a   1.000
_cell.length_b   1.000
_cell.length_c   1.000
_cell.angle_alpha   90.00
_cell.angle_beta   90.00
_cell.angle_gamma   90.00
#
_symmetry.space_group_name_H-M   'P 1'
#
loop_
_entity.id
_entity.type
_entity.pdbx_description
1 polymer ?
#
loop_
_entity_poly.entity_id
_entity_poly.type
_entity_poly.pdbx_seq_one_letter_code
_entity_poly.pdbx_strand_id
1 'polypeptide(L)'
;SEWHDAYHQEQQHFQAALEDESHPMAYLPATGAYDLLRSHANPIRALTCGVEIEAPAPFYANGRWRFTARSPWWHNYQQATPVLIGHYWRTWQTQPTPPHRLTLFTEAAQAWQGAQQSVFCLDYSVGARWRERRNGVPTSRSRFHLAAMRWPEQVLVRDDGTVSAAVR
;
A
#
# COMPACT_ATOMS: atom_id res chain seq x y z
N SER A 1 20.76 18.36 -14.16
CA SER A 1 21.79 17.43 -13.57
C SER A 1 21.67 16.08 -14.27
N GLU A 2 22.78 15.35 -14.41
CA GLU A 2 22.87 14.08 -15.18
C GLU A 2 21.75 13.07 -14.82
N TRP A 3 21.43 12.92 -13.54
CA TRP A 3 20.37 11.98 -13.13
C TRP A 3 18.97 12.42 -13.58
N HIS A 4 18.72 13.72 -13.66
CA HIS A 4 17.43 14.25 -14.12
C HIS A 4 17.29 14.04 -15.64
N ASP A 5 18.39 14.16 -16.37
CA ASP A 5 18.42 13.92 -17.81
C ASP A 5 18.22 12.41 -18.10
N ALA A 6 18.85 11.54 -17.32
CA ALA A 6 18.63 10.09 -17.38
C ALA A 6 17.16 9.71 -17.10
N TYR A 7 16.53 10.31 -16.11
CA TYR A 7 15.09 10.12 -15.83
C TYR A 7 14.22 10.51 -17.04
N HIS A 8 14.48 11.67 -17.64
CA HIS A 8 13.71 12.11 -18.82
C HIS A 8 13.93 11.20 -20.03
N GLN A 9 15.14 10.71 -20.25
CA GLN A 9 15.44 9.75 -21.30
C GLN A 9 14.69 8.43 -21.09
N GLU A 10 14.70 7.86 -19.88
CA GLU A 10 13.93 6.65 -19.56
C GLU A 10 12.43 6.89 -19.79
N GLN A 11 11.87 8.02 -19.32
CA GLN A 11 10.45 8.32 -19.49
C GLN A 11 10.05 8.44 -20.98
N GLN A 12 10.85 9.11 -21.78
CA GLN A 12 10.58 9.25 -23.21
C GLN A 12 10.72 7.93 -23.95
N HIS A 13 11.76 7.16 -23.66
CA HIS A 13 12.03 5.89 -24.32
C HIS A 13 10.98 4.82 -24.02
N PHE A 14 10.53 4.75 -22.77
CA PHE A 14 9.63 3.70 -22.31
C PHE A 14 8.18 4.16 -22.08
N GLN A 15 7.78 5.35 -22.52
CA GLN A 15 6.48 5.94 -22.22
C GLN A 15 5.30 4.99 -22.46
N ALA A 16 5.22 4.41 -23.66
CA ALA A 16 4.14 3.49 -24.01
C ALA A 16 4.21 2.18 -23.21
N ALA A 17 5.41 1.62 -23.03
CA ALA A 17 5.62 0.40 -22.28
C ALA A 17 5.33 0.56 -20.78
N LEU A 18 5.56 1.73 -20.22
CA LEU A 18 5.24 2.03 -18.82
C LEU A 18 3.74 1.94 -18.50
N GLU A 19 2.88 2.15 -19.48
CA GLU A 19 1.43 2.10 -19.34
C GLU A 19 0.81 0.77 -19.83
N ASP A 20 1.61 -0.11 -20.42
CA ASP A 20 1.19 -1.40 -20.94
C ASP A 20 1.51 -2.55 -19.97
N GLU A 21 0.48 -3.11 -19.33
CA GLU A 21 0.61 -4.25 -18.40
C GLU A 21 1.14 -5.51 -19.12
N SER A 22 0.84 -5.66 -20.41
CA SER A 22 1.25 -6.83 -21.20
C SER A 22 2.74 -6.82 -21.56
N HIS A 23 3.42 -5.67 -21.37
CA HIS A 23 4.84 -5.50 -21.65
C HIS A 23 5.66 -5.54 -20.35
N PRO A 24 6.23 -6.69 -19.96
CA PRO A 24 7.03 -6.79 -18.74
C PRO A 24 8.22 -5.84 -18.77
N MET A 25 8.34 -5.01 -17.73
CA MET A 25 9.38 -4.00 -17.64
C MET A 25 10.59 -4.48 -16.84
N ALA A 26 11.79 -4.22 -17.36
CA ALA A 26 13.00 -4.24 -16.56
C ALA A 26 13.01 -3.07 -15.57
N TYR A 27 13.80 -3.18 -14.51
CA TYR A 27 13.96 -2.08 -13.57
C TYR A 27 14.59 -0.87 -14.28
N LEU A 28 13.99 0.31 -14.09
CA LEU A 28 14.47 1.58 -14.63
C LEU A 28 15.14 2.40 -13.51
N PRO A 29 16.48 2.42 -13.44
CA PRO A 29 17.20 2.99 -12.30
C PRO A 29 16.91 4.48 -12.05
N ALA A 30 16.89 5.29 -13.12
CA ALA A 30 16.67 6.72 -12.98
C ALA A 30 15.22 7.03 -12.58
N THR A 31 14.25 6.27 -13.11
CA THR A 31 12.84 6.38 -12.72
C THR A 31 12.63 5.95 -11.26
N GLY A 32 13.21 4.84 -10.84
CA GLY A 32 13.13 4.38 -9.44
C GLY A 32 13.76 5.37 -8.48
N ALA A 33 14.94 5.88 -8.78
CA ALA A 33 15.63 6.88 -7.97
C ALA A 33 14.81 8.19 -7.86
N TYR A 34 14.20 8.64 -8.96
CA TYR A 34 13.35 9.82 -8.94
C TYR A 34 12.10 9.63 -8.08
N ASP A 35 11.44 8.49 -8.18
CA ASP A 35 10.25 8.17 -7.38
C ASP A 35 10.58 8.11 -5.88
N LEU A 36 11.72 7.51 -5.51
CA LEU A 36 12.22 7.51 -4.13
C LEU A 36 12.53 8.93 -3.65
N LEU A 37 13.24 9.72 -4.43
CA LEU A 37 13.54 11.11 -4.07
C LEU A 37 12.26 11.92 -3.82
N ARG A 38 11.27 11.79 -4.69
CA ARG A 38 9.97 12.46 -4.52
C ARG A 38 9.23 12.01 -3.25
N SER A 39 9.35 10.73 -2.90
CA SER A 39 8.75 10.19 -1.68
C SER A 39 9.43 10.76 -0.43
N HIS A 40 10.77 10.80 -0.42
CA HIS A 40 11.56 11.17 0.77
C HIS A 40 11.72 12.69 0.94
N ALA A 41 11.80 13.44 -0.15
CA ALA A 41 12.01 14.89 -0.08
C ALA A 41 10.77 15.69 0.34
N ASN A 42 9.59 15.06 0.38
CA ASN A 42 8.36 15.74 0.76
C ASN A 42 7.79 15.16 2.08
N PRO A 43 7.99 15.86 3.23
CA PRO A 43 7.52 15.36 4.52
C PRO A 43 5.98 15.20 4.59
N ILE A 44 5.23 16.04 3.90
CA ILE A 44 3.76 15.90 3.83
C ILE A 44 3.40 14.60 3.12
N ARG A 45 4.07 14.29 2.00
CA ARG A 45 3.87 13.03 1.29
C ARG A 45 4.23 11.83 2.17
N ALA A 46 5.36 11.89 2.87
CA ALA A 46 5.77 10.83 3.78
C ALA A 46 4.72 10.58 4.89
N LEU A 47 4.18 11.65 5.48
CA LEU A 47 3.16 11.56 6.53
C LEU A 47 1.80 11.07 6.01
N THR A 48 1.39 11.46 4.82
CA THR A 48 0.06 11.14 4.28
C THR A 48 0.02 9.85 3.47
N CYS A 49 1.12 9.46 2.83
CA CYS A 49 1.20 8.30 1.93
C CYS A 49 2.13 7.20 2.44
N GLY A 50 2.93 7.48 3.48
CA GLY A 50 4.02 6.63 3.94
C GLY A 50 5.27 6.76 3.07
N VAL A 51 6.40 6.31 3.61
CA VAL A 51 7.67 6.24 2.87
C VAL A 51 7.66 5.09 1.87
N GLU A 52 8.35 5.28 0.77
CA GLU A 52 8.58 4.25 -0.24
C GLU A 52 10.02 3.75 -0.18
N ILE A 53 10.22 2.53 -0.62
CA ILE A 53 11.51 1.87 -0.81
C ILE A 53 11.57 1.31 -2.23
N GLU A 54 12.75 0.91 -2.68
CA GLU A 54 12.90 0.20 -3.94
C GLU A 54 12.05 -1.07 -3.95
N ALA A 55 11.32 -1.29 -5.03
CA ALA A 55 10.52 -2.51 -5.18
C ALA A 55 11.46 -3.71 -5.45
N PRO A 56 11.19 -4.90 -4.88
CA PRO A 56 11.97 -6.11 -5.16
C PRO A 56 12.04 -6.46 -6.65
N ALA A 57 10.99 -6.11 -7.40
CA ALA A 57 10.90 -6.17 -8.84
C ALA A 57 9.86 -5.16 -9.32
N PRO A 58 9.94 -4.69 -10.58
CA PRO A 58 8.89 -3.86 -11.16
C PRO A 58 7.53 -4.55 -11.10
N PHE A 59 6.47 -3.79 -10.82
CA PHE A 59 5.12 -4.33 -10.79
C PHE A 59 4.12 -3.33 -11.38
N TYR A 60 3.08 -3.84 -12.03
CA TYR A 60 2.04 -3.01 -12.60
C TYR A 60 0.95 -2.68 -11.58
N ALA A 61 0.65 -1.39 -11.43
CA ALA A 61 -0.40 -0.95 -10.53
C ALA A 61 -0.96 0.42 -10.97
N ASN A 62 -2.29 0.54 -10.94
CA ASN A 62 -3.01 1.76 -11.28
C ASN A 62 -2.62 2.33 -12.65
N GLY A 63 -2.61 1.46 -13.66
CA GLY A 63 -2.36 1.86 -15.05
C GLY A 63 -0.90 2.13 -15.40
N ARG A 64 0.07 1.72 -14.55
CA ARG A 64 1.49 1.98 -14.81
C ARG A 64 2.42 1.01 -14.09
N TRP A 65 3.56 0.71 -14.68
CA TRP A 65 4.68 0.03 -14.03
C TRP A 65 5.28 0.90 -12.92
N ARG A 66 5.57 0.26 -11.79
CA ARG A 66 6.11 0.86 -10.57
C ARG A 66 7.46 0.23 -10.23
N PHE A 67 8.38 1.07 -9.78
CA PHE A 67 9.74 0.69 -9.38
C PHE A 67 9.98 0.90 -7.88
N THR A 68 9.00 1.50 -7.19
CA THR A 68 9.01 1.72 -5.75
C THR A 68 7.81 1.06 -5.10
N ALA A 69 7.99 0.59 -3.88
CA ALA A 69 6.95 -0.03 -3.06
C ALA A 69 6.87 0.69 -1.71
N ARG A 70 5.72 0.57 -1.05
CA ARG A 70 5.57 1.13 0.31
C ARG A 70 6.45 0.40 1.30
N SER A 71 7.11 1.15 2.17
CA SER A 71 7.88 0.59 3.26
C SER A 71 6.95 0.07 4.36
N PRO A 72 7.13 -1.17 4.85
CA PRO A 72 6.50 -1.66 6.07
C PRO A 72 7.26 -1.12 7.29
N TRP A 73 7.32 0.18 7.45
CA TRP A 73 8.12 0.91 8.44
C TRP A 73 7.82 0.48 9.89
N TRP A 74 6.64 -0.06 10.15
CA TRP A 74 6.26 -0.56 11.48
C TRP A 74 7.13 -1.71 11.99
N HIS A 75 7.82 -2.43 11.11
CA HIS A 75 8.78 -3.45 11.55
C HIS A 75 9.93 -2.85 12.37
N ASN A 76 10.27 -1.59 12.10
CA ASN A 76 11.33 -0.87 12.81
C ASN A 76 10.80 0.10 13.88
N TYR A 77 9.47 0.17 14.05
CA TYR A 77 8.87 1.05 15.03
C TYR A 77 8.95 0.44 16.43
N GLN A 78 9.72 1.07 17.33
CA GLN A 78 10.04 0.57 18.67
C GLN A 78 9.27 1.28 19.78
N GLN A 79 8.39 2.22 19.45
CA GLN A 79 7.63 2.96 20.45
C GLN A 79 6.35 2.21 20.84
N ALA A 80 5.99 2.27 22.13
CA ALA A 80 4.74 1.72 22.63
C ALA A 80 3.51 2.58 22.26
N THR A 81 3.72 3.80 21.80
CA THR A 81 2.64 4.72 21.40
C THR A 81 1.86 4.13 20.24
N PRO A 82 0.55 3.91 20.38
CA PRO A 82 -0.26 3.39 19.28
C PRO A 82 -0.33 4.34 18.10
N VAL A 83 -0.17 3.80 16.88
CA VAL A 83 -0.28 4.55 15.63
C VAL A 83 -1.34 3.90 14.76
N LEU A 84 -2.35 4.67 14.37
CA LEU A 84 -3.37 4.23 13.41
C LEU A 84 -3.01 4.77 12.03
N ILE A 85 -2.94 3.87 11.04
CA ILE A 85 -2.55 4.22 9.67
C ILE A 85 -3.64 3.88 8.66
N GLY A 86 -3.64 4.60 7.54
CA GLY A 86 -4.42 4.31 6.33
C GLY A 86 -3.52 4.27 5.09
N HIS A 87 -4.14 4.26 3.91
CA HIS A 87 -3.47 4.35 2.60
C HIS A 87 -2.57 3.15 2.22
N TYR A 88 -2.52 2.09 3.03
CA TYR A 88 -1.74 0.89 2.75
C TYR A 88 -2.54 -0.22 2.07
N TRP A 89 -3.82 -0.01 1.81
CA TRP A 89 -4.70 -0.84 0.99
C TRP A 89 -4.74 -2.30 1.45
N ARG A 90 -4.94 -2.50 2.73
CA ARG A 90 -5.15 -3.80 3.32
C ARG A 90 -6.49 -4.40 2.86
N THR A 91 -6.60 -5.70 2.84
CA THR A 91 -7.87 -6.40 2.69
C THR A 91 -8.23 -7.13 3.96
N TRP A 92 -9.53 -7.33 4.18
CA TRP A 92 -9.99 -8.08 5.35
C TRP A 92 -9.57 -9.56 5.28
N GLN A 93 -9.65 -10.13 4.09
CA GLN A 93 -9.15 -11.48 3.84
C GLN A 93 -7.71 -11.40 3.35
N THR A 94 -6.84 -12.19 3.96
CA THR A 94 -5.47 -12.32 3.49
C THR A 94 -5.47 -12.90 2.09
N GLN A 95 -4.89 -12.18 1.14
CA GLN A 95 -4.69 -12.65 -0.22
C GLN A 95 -3.23 -13.06 -0.38
N PRO A 96 -2.95 -14.12 -1.15
CA PRO A 96 -1.59 -14.43 -1.52
C PRO A 96 -0.94 -13.21 -2.18
N THR A 97 0.22 -12.80 -1.68
CA THR A 97 1.00 -11.74 -2.31
C THR A 97 1.78 -12.33 -3.47
N PRO A 98 1.67 -11.76 -4.68
CA PRO A 98 2.49 -12.20 -5.80
C PRO A 98 3.99 -12.18 -5.44
N PRO A 99 4.80 -13.13 -5.94
CA PRO A 99 6.23 -13.25 -5.57
C PRO A 99 7.07 -11.99 -5.77
N HIS A 100 6.67 -11.14 -6.72
CA HIS A 100 7.36 -9.91 -7.08
C HIS A 100 6.89 -8.68 -6.25
N ARG A 101 5.96 -8.87 -5.30
CA ARG A 101 5.48 -7.80 -4.42
C ARG A 101 5.92 -8.02 -2.99
N LEU A 102 6.17 -6.92 -2.28
CA LEU A 102 6.35 -6.96 -0.83
C LEU A 102 5.05 -7.34 -0.13
N THR A 103 5.13 -8.32 0.76
CA THR A 103 4.06 -8.60 1.70
C THR A 103 4.10 -7.55 2.80
N LEU A 104 3.14 -6.63 2.77
CA LEU A 104 3.07 -5.55 3.76
C LEU A 104 2.49 -6.00 5.09
N PHE A 105 1.50 -6.90 5.04
CA PHE A 105 0.77 -7.38 6.22
C PHE A 105 0.86 -8.90 6.26
N THR A 106 1.54 -9.42 7.25
CA THR A 106 1.68 -10.86 7.51
C THR A 106 0.66 -11.36 8.52
N GLU A 107 0.21 -10.46 9.39
CA GLU A 107 -0.72 -10.76 10.46
C GLU A 107 -2.18 -10.68 9.99
N ALA A 108 -3.07 -11.31 10.77
CA ALA A 108 -4.52 -11.26 10.53
C ALA A 108 -5.05 -9.81 10.41
N ALA A 109 -6.19 -9.66 9.74
CA ALA A 109 -6.74 -8.32 9.46
C ALA A 109 -7.02 -7.49 10.72
N GLN A 110 -7.32 -8.15 11.83
CA GLN A 110 -7.59 -7.53 13.12
C GLN A 110 -6.34 -7.33 13.99
N ALA A 111 -5.16 -7.76 13.51
CA ALA A 111 -3.96 -7.74 14.33
C ALA A 111 -3.19 -6.42 14.21
N TRP A 112 -2.65 -6.00 15.35
CA TRP A 112 -1.64 -4.97 15.43
C TRP A 112 -0.34 -5.44 14.77
N GLN A 113 0.41 -4.51 14.24
CA GLN A 113 1.62 -4.75 13.47
C GLN A 113 2.86 -4.27 14.21
N GLY A 114 4.01 -4.81 13.77
CA GLY A 114 5.33 -4.39 14.23
C GLY A 114 5.78 -5.08 15.53
N ALA A 115 7.06 -4.90 15.86
CA ALA A 115 7.70 -5.57 17.00
C ALA A 115 7.05 -5.25 18.35
N GLN A 116 6.47 -4.07 18.50
CA GLN A 116 5.77 -3.65 19.71
C GLN A 116 4.24 -3.80 19.61
N GLN A 117 3.73 -4.37 18.51
CA GLN A 117 2.28 -4.48 18.26
C GLN A 117 1.54 -3.15 18.53
N SER A 118 2.11 -2.07 18.04
CA SER A 118 1.66 -0.69 18.30
C SER A 118 1.20 0.05 17.05
N VAL A 119 1.26 -0.56 15.85
CA VAL A 119 0.77 0.04 14.61
C VAL A 119 -0.44 -0.73 14.10
N PHE A 120 -1.52 -0.03 13.76
CA PHE A 120 -2.73 -0.65 13.25
C PHE A 120 -3.19 0.02 11.95
N CYS A 121 -3.42 -0.79 10.91
CA CYS A 121 -3.95 -0.30 9.64
C CYS A 121 -5.47 -0.43 9.61
N LEU A 122 -6.16 0.72 9.48
CA LEU A 122 -7.62 0.81 9.36
C LEU A 122 -8.12 0.90 7.91
N ASP A 123 -7.21 0.92 6.94
CA ASP A 123 -7.58 1.00 5.52
C ASP A 123 -7.81 -0.39 4.93
N TYR A 124 -9.06 -0.81 4.89
CA TYR A 124 -9.48 -2.05 4.23
C TYR A 124 -9.96 -1.80 2.80
N SER A 125 -9.38 -0.81 2.13
CA SER A 125 -9.50 -0.57 0.69
C SER A 125 -10.93 -0.32 0.20
N VAL A 126 -11.80 0.29 1.01
CA VAL A 126 -13.21 0.51 0.67
C VAL A 126 -13.41 1.20 -0.67
N GLY A 127 -12.49 2.07 -1.09
CA GLY A 127 -12.52 2.73 -2.40
C GLY A 127 -12.52 1.75 -3.59
N ALA A 128 -11.96 0.55 -3.41
CA ALA A 128 -11.94 -0.48 -4.46
C ALA A 128 -13.30 -1.14 -4.71
N ARG A 129 -14.28 -0.96 -3.82
CA ARG A 129 -15.68 -1.38 -4.06
C ARG A 129 -16.28 -0.76 -5.32
N TRP A 130 -15.82 0.40 -5.72
CA TRP A 130 -16.25 1.01 -6.98
C TRP A 130 -16.02 0.08 -8.18
N ARG A 131 -14.83 -0.58 -8.24
CA ARG A 131 -14.53 -1.55 -9.30
C ARG A 131 -15.37 -2.82 -9.17
N GLU A 132 -15.54 -3.33 -7.96
CA GLU A 132 -16.39 -4.51 -7.70
C GLU A 132 -17.83 -4.26 -8.17
N ARG A 133 -18.41 -3.10 -7.84
CA ARG A 133 -19.76 -2.73 -8.27
C ARG A 133 -19.88 -2.65 -9.79
N ARG A 134 -18.89 -2.10 -10.48
CA ARG A 134 -18.87 -2.09 -11.96
C ARG A 134 -18.82 -3.49 -12.56
N ASN A 135 -18.26 -4.44 -11.86
CA ASN A 135 -18.17 -5.85 -12.25
C ASN A 135 -19.34 -6.70 -11.71
N GLY A 136 -20.40 -6.05 -11.20
CA GLY A 136 -21.60 -6.73 -10.72
C GLY A 136 -21.46 -7.44 -9.37
N VAL A 137 -20.37 -7.21 -8.62
CA VAL A 137 -20.19 -7.79 -7.28
C VAL A 137 -21.06 -7.01 -6.27
N PRO A 138 -22.00 -7.68 -5.59
CA PRO A 138 -22.82 -7.03 -4.58
C PRO A 138 -22.00 -6.66 -3.33
N THR A 139 -22.39 -5.60 -2.64
CA THR A 139 -21.68 -5.11 -1.44
C THR A 139 -21.55 -6.17 -0.36
N SER A 140 -22.52 -7.06 -0.21
CA SER A 140 -22.48 -8.16 0.75
C SER A 140 -21.40 -9.22 0.45
N ARG A 141 -20.85 -9.24 -0.75
CA ARG A 141 -19.75 -10.12 -1.19
C ARG A 141 -18.43 -9.37 -1.36
N SER A 142 -18.41 -8.09 -1.05
CA SER A 142 -17.20 -7.29 -1.16
C SER A 142 -16.14 -7.78 -0.18
N ARG A 143 -14.90 -7.88 -0.66
CA ARG A 143 -13.72 -8.11 0.18
C ARG A 143 -13.13 -6.84 0.77
N PHE A 144 -13.68 -5.69 0.39
CA PHE A 144 -13.25 -4.37 0.83
C PHE A 144 -14.27 -3.78 1.81
N HIS A 145 -13.79 -3.16 2.87
CA HIS A 145 -14.63 -2.66 3.95
C HIS A 145 -14.24 -1.24 4.33
N LEU A 146 -15.23 -0.46 4.75
CA LEU A 146 -14.98 0.68 5.60
C LEU A 146 -14.93 0.18 7.04
N ALA A 147 -13.91 0.57 7.78
CA ALA A 147 -13.80 0.21 9.18
C ALA A 147 -13.40 1.42 10.02
N ALA A 148 -13.84 1.40 11.27
CA ALA A 148 -13.43 2.34 12.30
C ALA A 148 -12.95 1.57 13.53
N MET A 149 -12.05 2.16 14.30
CA MET A 149 -11.66 1.64 15.61
C MET A 149 -12.28 2.52 16.70
N ARG A 150 -13.06 1.91 17.57
CA ARG A 150 -13.54 2.55 18.79
C ARG A 150 -12.40 2.54 19.80
N TRP A 151 -12.05 3.72 20.28
CA TRP A 151 -10.96 3.92 21.23
C TRP A 151 -11.51 4.43 22.57
N PRO A 152 -10.99 3.98 23.71
CA PRO A 152 -9.79 3.15 23.91
C PRO A 152 -10.02 1.63 23.88
N GLU A 153 -11.25 1.17 23.65
CA GLU A 153 -11.63 -0.26 23.73
C GLU A 153 -10.96 -1.14 22.69
N GLN A 154 -10.35 -0.53 21.65
CA GLN A 154 -9.69 -1.21 20.54
C GLN A 154 -10.61 -2.20 19.81
N VAL A 155 -11.84 -1.76 19.59
CA VAL A 155 -12.88 -2.54 18.91
C VAL A 155 -13.06 -2.03 17.50
N LEU A 156 -12.96 -2.92 16.53
CA LEU A 156 -13.22 -2.64 15.13
C LEU A 156 -14.72 -2.74 14.84
N VAL A 157 -15.23 -1.72 14.17
CA VAL A 157 -16.61 -1.69 13.66
C VAL A 157 -16.53 -1.54 12.15
N ARG A 158 -17.10 -2.49 11.42
CA ARG A 158 -17.16 -2.45 9.95
C ARG A 158 -18.52 -1.93 9.48
N ASP A 159 -18.56 -1.47 8.24
CA ASP A 159 -19.76 -0.94 7.59
C ASP A 159 -20.87 -1.98 7.32
N ASP A 160 -20.56 -3.27 7.46
CA ASP A 160 -21.56 -4.35 7.44
C ASP A 160 -22.16 -4.64 8.84
N GLY A 161 -21.82 -3.81 9.85
CA GLY A 161 -22.26 -3.98 11.24
C GLY A 161 -21.44 -4.97 12.04
N THR A 162 -20.47 -5.65 11.45
CA THR A 162 -19.62 -6.60 12.19
C THR A 162 -18.74 -5.85 13.18
N VAL A 163 -18.69 -6.36 14.39
CA VAL A 163 -17.86 -5.85 15.49
C VAL A 163 -16.88 -6.93 15.91
N SER A 164 -15.60 -6.59 16.04
CA SER A 164 -14.54 -7.50 16.46
C SER A 164 -13.48 -6.77 17.29
N ALA A 165 -12.81 -7.47 18.22
CA ALA A 165 -11.67 -6.91 18.93
C ALA A 165 -10.45 -6.81 18.02
N ALA A 166 -9.63 -5.77 18.19
CA ALA A 166 -8.28 -5.77 17.67
C ALA A 166 -7.42 -6.72 18.52
N VAL A 167 -6.52 -7.46 17.84
CA VAL A 167 -5.71 -8.54 18.45
C VAL A 167 -4.24 -8.11 18.49
N ARG A 168 -3.59 -8.35 19.60
CA ARG A 168 -2.14 -8.19 19.78
C ARG A 168 -1.44 -9.53 19.75
#